data_f2a5d3f689011d3be3bfdce2f4753c5e
#
_entry.id   f2a5d3f689011d3be3bfdce2f4753c5e
#
_cell.length_a   1.000
_cell.length_b   1.000
_cell.length_c   1.000
_cell.angle_alpha   90.00
_cell.angle_beta   90.00
_cell.angle_gamma   90.00
#
_symmetry.space_group_name_H-M   'P 1'
#
loop_
_entity.id
_entity.type
_entity.pdbx_description
1 polymer ?
#
loop_
_entity_poly.entity_id
_entity_poly.type
_entity_poly.pdbx_seq_one_letter_code
_entity_poly.pdbx_strand_id
1 'polypeptide(L)'
;MTHSTVTHTRKANPSAWFRRNLGKIIAFLFMAVLAVVWLMPLVWAIASSFKTSMEAKQYLKYHNILPIKWTIENYQYVFSTATTPIFQWMRNSFIVSISQTVLVLFLTSTSAYAYERLQFRGKEGIFWTVFGLSMFPNVVGLVPQFQLMNALRWLDKLPSVIFPGVTGVFNIFLIRNFLKSVPKDLDEAASIDGAGAWRIYYQIILPSIKPVLTVVALFAFTGAWNDFVWPSIALTNPKNLTLTPGLRLLQVSEGGSGGGGHVVRQLAGGVI
;
A
#
# COMPACT_ATOMS: atom_id res chain seq x y z
N MET A 1 11.32 53.98 50.94
CA MET A 1 9.98 53.66 50.32
C MET A 1 10.07 52.40 49.54
N THR A 2 9.73 51.25 50.14
CA THR A 2 9.78 49.91 49.54
C THR A 2 8.43 49.57 48.94
N HIS A 3 8.34 49.55 47.60
CA HIS A 3 7.14 49.07 46.89
C HIS A 3 7.13 47.55 46.92
N SER A 4 6.23 46.97 47.71
CA SER A 4 5.89 45.54 47.65
C SER A 4 4.94 45.28 46.49
N THR A 5 5.41 44.64 45.43
CA THR A 5 4.59 44.13 44.35
C THR A 5 3.86 42.87 44.81
N VAL A 6 2.57 43.00 45.08
CA VAL A 6 1.69 41.86 45.36
C VAL A 6 1.36 41.17 44.03
N THR A 7 1.99 40.01 43.78
CA THR A 7 1.63 39.13 42.68
C THR A 7 0.32 38.39 42.98
N HIS A 8 -0.79 38.87 42.39
CA HIS A 8 -2.07 38.15 42.40
C HIS A 8 -1.97 36.89 41.54
N THR A 9 -1.76 35.74 42.15
CA THR A 9 -1.93 34.45 41.52
C THR A 9 -3.42 34.26 41.20
N ARG A 10 -3.78 34.49 39.93
CA ARG A 10 -5.12 34.30 39.41
C ARG A 10 -5.42 32.79 39.42
N LYS A 11 -6.17 32.30 40.42
CA LYS A 11 -6.68 30.91 40.48
C LYS A 11 -7.41 30.62 39.19
N ALA A 12 -6.89 29.71 38.38
CA ALA A 12 -7.52 29.29 37.14
C ALA A 12 -8.89 28.67 37.46
N ASN A 13 -9.94 29.28 36.94
CA ASN A 13 -11.31 28.81 37.17
C ASN A 13 -11.53 27.55 36.31
N PRO A 14 -11.66 26.35 36.91
CA PRO A 14 -11.73 25.08 36.16
C PRO A 14 -12.93 25.01 35.22
N SER A 15 -14.02 25.69 35.52
CA SER A 15 -15.22 25.74 34.68
C SER A 15 -14.99 26.58 33.40
N ALA A 16 -14.21 27.65 33.49
CA ALA A 16 -13.87 28.48 32.34
C ALA A 16 -12.87 27.74 31.37
N TRP A 17 -11.95 26.98 31.95
CA TRP A 17 -11.04 26.13 31.17
C TRP A 17 -11.82 25.03 30.41
N PHE A 18 -12.76 24.36 31.12
CA PHE A 18 -13.59 23.30 30.51
C PHE A 18 -14.45 23.83 29.37
N ARG A 19 -15.14 24.96 29.55
CA ARG A 19 -15.95 25.59 28.48
C ARG A 19 -15.11 25.96 27.26
N ARG A 20 -13.90 26.51 27.46
CA ARG A 20 -13.00 26.89 26.37
C ARG A 20 -12.46 25.68 25.60
N ASN A 21 -12.31 24.52 26.26
CA ASN A 21 -11.77 23.31 25.65
C ASN A 21 -12.84 22.27 25.33
N LEU A 22 -14.13 22.54 25.59
CA LEU A 22 -15.22 21.58 25.39
C LEU A 22 -15.24 21.01 23.96
N GLY A 23 -15.08 21.86 22.93
CA GLY A 23 -15.01 21.42 21.53
C GLY A 23 -13.84 20.49 21.26
N LYS A 24 -12.67 20.75 21.86
CA LYS A 24 -11.48 19.88 21.73
C LYS A 24 -11.69 18.54 22.45
N ILE A 25 -12.34 18.56 23.61
CA ILE A 25 -12.65 17.34 24.37
C ILE A 25 -13.64 16.48 23.58
N ILE A 26 -14.70 17.07 23.05
CA ILE A 26 -15.69 16.35 22.21
C ILE A 26 -15.02 15.78 20.97
N ALA A 27 -14.20 16.58 20.26
CA ALA A 27 -13.46 16.12 19.10
C ALA A 27 -12.49 14.96 19.46
N PHE A 28 -11.77 15.06 20.57
CA PHE A 28 -10.89 14.00 21.05
C PHE A 28 -11.66 12.70 21.38
N LEU A 29 -12.78 12.81 22.11
CA LEU A 29 -13.63 11.65 22.43
C LEU A 29 -14.19 11.00 21.17
N PHE A 30 -14.66 11.80 20.21
CA PHE A 30 -15.14 11.31 18.92
C PHE A 30 -14.05 10.57 18.17
N MET A 31 -12.86 11.17 18.07
CA MET A 31 -11.70 10.53 17.42
C MET A 31 -11.25 9.26 18.15
N ALA A 32 -11.29 9.24 19.48
CA ALA A 32 -10.97 8.06 20.28
C ALA A 32 -11.97 6.91 20.03
N VAL A 33 -13.26 7.19 19.96
CA VAL A 33 -14.28 6.20 19.63
C VAL A 33 -14.06 5.66 18.21
N LEU A 34 -13.84 6.54 17.24
CA LEU A 34 -13.52 6.12 15.88
C LEU A 34 -12.27 5.23 15.85
N ALA A 35 -11.20 5.61 16.55
CA ALA A 35 -9.97 4.82 16.62
C ALA A 35 -10.24 3.42 17.18
N VAL A 36 -11.03 3.30 18.26
CA VAL A 36 -11.41 1.99 18.84
C VAL A 36 -12.18 1.16 17.83
N VAL A 37 -13.18 1.75 17.14
CA VAL A 37 -13.97 1.04 16.12
C VAL A 37 -13.08 0.54 14.96
N TRP A 38 -12.14 1.37 14.49
CA TRP A 38 -11.22 1.01 13.40
C TRP A 38 -10.16 -0.02 13.81
N LEU A 39 -9.72 0.02 15.08
CA LEU A 39 -8.75 -0.94 15.60
C LEU A 39 -9.38 -2.28 16.00
N MET A 40 -10.70 -2.32 16.27
CA MET A 40 -11.40 -3.52 16.72
C MET A 40 -11.19 -4.74 15.79
N PRO A 41 -11.32 -4.63 14.45
CA PRO A 41 -11.06 -5.76 13.56
C PRO A 41 -9.62 -6.28 13.63
N LEU A 42 -8.63 -5.37 13.79
CA LEU A 42 -7.23 -5.76 13.93
C LEU A 42 -6.96 -6.48 15.24
N VAL A 43 -7.50 -5.96 16.35
CA VAL A 43 -7.40 -6.60 17.67
C VAL A 43 -8.07 -7.97 17.64
N TRP A 44 -9.24 -8.08 16.99
CA TRP A 44 -9.92 -9.34 16.82
C TRP A 44 -9.11 -10.33 15.96
N ALA A 45 -8.51 -9.88 14.86
CA ALA A 45 -7.68 -10.71 13.99
C ALA A 45 -6.45 -11.25 14.74
N ILE A 46 -5.74 -10.36 15.45
CA ILE A 46 -4.59 -10.71 16.29
C ILE A 46 -5.01 -11.69 17.39
N ALA A 47 -6.05 -11.38 18.15
CA ALA A 47 -6.53 -12.28 19.21
C ALA A 47 -6.96 -13.65 18.64
N SER A 48 -7.65 -13.65 17.49
CA SER A 48 -8.11 -14.89 16.85
C SER A 48 -6.97 -15.73 16.30
N SER A 49 -5.83 -15.15 15.92
CA SER A 49 -4.65 -15.92 15.49
C SER A 49 -4.06 -16.80 16.59
N PHE A 50 -4.32 -16.48 17.86
CA PHE A 50 -3.92 -17.28 19.03
C PHE A 50 -4.98 -18.27 19.50
N LYS A 51 -6.14 -18.39 18.83
CA LYS A 51 -7.16 -19.39 19.17
C LYS A 51 -6.74 -20.78 18.70
N THR A 52 -7.21 -21.81 19.43
CA THR A 52 -7.05 -23.20 18.98
C THR A 52 -7.92 -23.46 17.75
N SER A 53 -7.52 -24.41 16.90
CA SER A 53 -8.33 -24.84 15.75
C SER A 53 -9.71 -25.36 16.16
N MET A 54 -9.82 -25.98 17.34
CA MET A 54 -11.11 -26.45 17.88
C MET A 54 -12.03 -25.30 18.28
N GLU A 55 -11.49 -24.27 18.93
CA GLU A 55 -12.24 -23.07 19.31
C GLU A 55 -12.74 -22.32 18.06
N ALA A 56 -11.91 -22.23 17.04
CA ALA A 56 -12.29 -21.60 15.77
C ALA A 56 -13.35 -22.40 14.99
N LYS A 57 -13.29 -23.73 15.02
CA LYS A 57 -14.31 -24.62 14.41
C LYS A 57 -15.66 -24.50 15.09
N GLN A 58 -15.68 -24.24 16.39
CA GLN A 58 -16.90 -24.13 17.19
C GLN A 58 -17.31 -22.66 17.43
N TYR A 59 -17.08 -21.78 16.43
CA TYR A 59 -17.38 -20.35 16.54
C TYR A 59 -18.83 -20.09 16.99
N LEU A 60 -19.80 -20.87 16.54
CA LEU A 60 -21.20 -20.78 16.97
C LEU A 60 -21.40 -21.04 18.46
N LYS A 61 -20.48 -21.80 19.10
CA LYS A 61 -20.49 -22.08 20.53
C LYS A 61 -19.67 -21.09 21.35
N TYR A 62 -18.58 -20.57 20.77
CA TYR A 62 -17.62 -19.71 21.44
C TYR A 62 -17.52 -18.34 20.72
N HIS A 63 -18.44 -17.43 21.02
CA HIS A 63 -18.48 -16.07 20.45
C HIS A 63 -17.45 -15.11 21.08
N ASN A 64 -16.45 -15.62 21.78
CA ASN A 64 -15.49 -14.80 22.50
C ASN A 64 -14.56 -14.07 21.54
N ILE A 65 -14.34 -12.78 21.76
CA ILE A 65 -13.35 -11.98 21.04
C ILE A 65 -11.94 -12.48 21.38
N LEU A 66 -11.68 -12.73 22.67
CA LEU A 66 -10.39 -13.22 23.15
C LEU A 66 -10.35 -14.75 23.15
N PRO A 67 -9.17 -15.39 22.97
CA PRO A 67 -8.99 -16.81 23.09
C PRO A 67 -9.36 -17.31 24.49
N ILE A 68 -10.05 -18.46 24.59
CA ILE A 68 -10.26 -19.17 25.85
C ILE A 68 -8.93 -19.83 26.25
N LYS A 69 -8.24 -20.43 25.27
CA LYS A 69 -6.91 -21.01 25.46
C LYS A 69 -5.95 -20.39 24.45
N TRP A 70 -4.96 -19.68 24.96
CA TRP A 70 -3.91 -19.09 24.12
C TRP A 70 -2.96 -20.17 23.60
N THR A 71 -2.74 -20.18 22.27
CA THR A 71 -1.82 -21.13 21.62
C THR A 71 -0.99 -20.44 20.55
N ILE A 72 0.20 -20.93 20.32
CA ILE A 72 1.09 -20.53 19.22
C ILE A 72 1.12 -21.58 18.10
N GLU A 73 0.31 -22.64 18.18
CA GLU A 73 0.28 -23.73 17.19
C GLU A 73 0.07 -23.25 15.76
N ASN A 74 -0.78 -22.22 15.58
CA ASN A 74 -1.04 -21.65 14.25
C ASN A 74 0.23 -21.05 13.64
N TYR A 75 1.02 -20.37 14.45
CA TYR A 75 2.31 -19.80 14.01
C TYR A 75 3.34 -20.90 13.74
N GLN A 76 3.46 -21.88 14.63
CA GLN A 76 4.32 -23.04 14.41
C GLN A 76 3.96 -23.77 13.13
N TYR A 77 2.66 -23.96 12.86
CA TYR A 77 2.17 -24.56 11.62
C TYR A 77 2.60 -23.72 10.40
N VAL A 78 2.34 -22.42 10.41
CA VAL A 78 2.68 -21.52 9.30
C VAL A 78 4.17 -21.51 9.01
N PHE A 79 5.02 -21.58 10.03
CA PHE A 79 6.48 -21.56 9.86
C PHE A 79 7.11 -22.92 9.56
N SER A 80 6.49 -24.03 9.99
CA SER A 80 7.07 -25.37 9.89
C SER A 80 6.64 -26.16 8.66
N THR A 81 5.57 -25.74 7.99
CA THR A 81 4.99 -26.55 6.91
C THR A 81 5.75 -26.36 5.60
N ALA A 82 6.32 -27.43 5.05
CA ALA A 82 7.03 -27.43 3.78
C ALA A 82 6.16 -26.98 2.58
N THR A 83 4.83 -27.12 2.70
CA THR A 83 3.83 -26.72 1.71
C THR A 83 3.48 -25.23 1.75
N THR A 84 3.88 -24.52 2.82
CA THR A 84 3.55 -23.11 3.05
C THR A 84 4.83 -22.28 3.27
N PRO A 85 5.59 -22.00 2.21
CA PRO A 85 6.86 -21.28 2.33
C PRO A 85 6.62 -19.77 2.53
N ILE A 86 6.06 -19.35 3.69
CA ILE A 86 5.64 -17.97 3.94
C ILE A 86 6.78 -16.95 3.79
N PHE A 87 7.98 -17.29 4.24
CA PHE A 87 9.16 -16.44 4.05
C PHE A 87 9.51 -16.22 2.58
N GLN A 88 9.27 -17.25 1.74
CA GLN A 88 9.49 -17.12 0.31
C GLN A 88 8.43 -16.25 -0.35
N TRP A 89 7.16 -16.38 0.06
CA TRP A 89 6.08 -15.51 -0.40
C TRP A 89 6.33 -14.04 -0.01
N MET A 90 6.74 -13.82 1.23
CA MET A 90 7.10 -12.50 1.73
C MET A 90 8.27 -11.91 0.93
N ARG A 91 9.35 -12.69 0.72
CA ARG A 91 10.47 -12.28 -0.12
C ARG A 91 10.03 -11.95 -1.54
N ASN A 92 9.20 -12.79 -2.15
CA ASN A 92 8.68 -12.55 -3.50
C ASN A 92 7.84 -11.27 -3.54
N SER A 93 6.96 -11.03 -2.55
CA SER A 93 6.20 -9.78 -2.44
C SER A 93 7.12 -8.57 -2.31
N PHE A 94 8.16 -8.61 -1.49
CA PHE A 94 9.13 -7.52 -1.39
C PHE A 94 9.84 -7.26 -2.72
N ILE A 95 10.32 -8.31 -3.41
CA ILE A 95 10.97 -8.18 -4.71
C ILE A 95 10.02 -7.54 -5.72
N VAL A 96 8.78 -8.04 -5.81
CA VAL A 96 7.77 -7.51 -6.75
C VAL A 96 7.45 -6.06 -6.42
N SER A 97 7.10 -5.76 -5.16
CA SER A 97 6.67 -4.42 -4.77
C SER A 97 7.79 -3.39 -4.91
N ILE A 98 9.01 -3.71 -4.52
CA ILE A 98 10.15 -2.79 -4.67
C ILE A 98 10.47 -2.59 -6.17
N SER A 99 10.53 -3.68 -6.95
CA SER A 99 10.84 -3.59 -8.38
C SER A 99 9.79 -2.77 -9.13
N GLN A 100 8.51 -3.01 -8.89
CA GLN A 100 7.43 -2.22 -9.46
C GLN A 100 7.52 -0.76 -9.04
N THR A 101 7.73 -0.48 -7.76
CA THR A 101 7.84 0.89 -7.24
C THR A 101 8.95 1.66 -7.94
N VAL A 102 10.14 1.07 -8.05
CA VAL A 102 11.28 1.72 -8.73
C VAL A 102 10.96 1.98 -10.20
N LEU A 103 10.42 0.99 -10.90
CA LEU A 103 10.06 1.13 -12.31
C LEU A 103 8.93 2.16 -12.53
N VAL A 104 7.90 2.14 -11.69
CA VAL A 104 6.81 3.13 -11.72
C VAL A 104 7.35 4.53 -11.47
N LEU A 105 8.16 4.74 -10.45
CA LEU A 105 8.75 6.05 -10.16
C LEU A 105 9.58 6.56 -11.34
N PHE A 106 10.42 5.73 -11.91
CA PHE A 106 11.26 6.10 -13.04
C PHE A 106 10.42 6.46 -14.28
N LEU A 107 9.51 5.56 -14.69
CA LEU A 107 8.70 5.76 -15.89
C LEU A 107 7.69 6.91 -15.75
N THR A 108 7.04 7.02 -14.59
CA THR A 108 6.02 8.06 -14.40
C THR A 108 6.61 9.45 -14.20
N SER A 109 7.75 9.57 -13.51
CA SER A 109 8.41 10.87 -13.33
C SER A 109 9.04 11.39 -14.62
N THR A 110 9.71 10.51 -15.39
CA THR A 110 10.27 10.88 -16.70
C THR A 110 9.17 11.25 -17.69
N SER A 111 8.09 10.46 -17.74
CA SER A 111 6.93 10.76 -18.59
C SER A 111 6.26 12.07 -18.20
N ALA A 112 6.02 12.29 -16.91
CA ALA A 112 5.41 13.54 -16.42
C ALA A 112 6.28 14.76 -16.73
N TYR A 113 7.61 14.65 -16.59
CA TYR A 113 8.57 15.68 -17.00
C TYR A 113 8.46 15.97 -18.49
N ALA A 114 8.45 14.92 -19.32
CA ALA A 114 8.34 15.10 -20.77
C ALA A 114 7.04 15.79 -21.16
N TYR A 115 5.90 15.36 -20.61
CA TYR A 115 4.60 15.96 -20.91
C TYR A 115 4.47 17.40 -20.41
N GLU A 116 5.05 17.75 -19.28
CA GLU A 116 4.86 19.10 -18.72
C GLU A 116 5.91 20.11 -19.19
N ARG A 117 7.17 19.69 -19.37
CA ARG A 117 8.30 20.59 -19.63
C ARG A 117 8.77 20.57 -21.07
N LEU A 118 8.78 19.41 -21.73
CA LEU A 118 9.25 19.32 -23.10
C LEU A 118 8.16 19.74 -24.10
N GLN A 119 8.60 20.27 -25.24
CA GLN A 119 7.71 20.68 -26.33
C GLN A 119 7.81 19.63 -27.45
N PHE A 120 6.73 18.89 -27.68
CA PHE A 120 6.60 18.00 -28.83
C PHE A 120 5.15 18.01 -29.36
N ARG A 121 5.00 17.72 -30.66
CA ARG A 121 3.71 17.77 -31.33
C ARG A 121 2.78 16.66 -30.80
N GLY A 122 1.55 17.01 -30.49
CA GLY A 122 0.53 16.06 -30.07
C GLY A 122 0.58 15.64 -28.60
N LYS A 123 1.46 16.22 -27.77
CA LYS A 123 1.64 15.80 -26.36
C LYS A 123 0.34 15.75 -25.55
N GLU A 124 -0.53 16.74 -25.70
CA GLU A 124 -1.80 16.76 -24.98
C GLU A 124 -2.77 15.68 -25.48
N GLY A 125 -2.86 15.51 -26.83
CA GLY A 125 -3.68 14.47 -27.42
C GLY A 125 -3.27 13.07 -26.97
N ILE A 126 -1.97 12.77 -27.01
CA ILE A 126 -1.43 11.48 -26.55
C ILE A 126 -1.71 11.29 -25.06
N PHE A 127 -1.44 12.30 -24.23
CA PHE A 127 -1.67 12.21 -22.79
C PHE A 127 -3.13 11.89 -22.46
N TRP A 128 -4.08 12.67 -23.01
CA TRP A 128 -5.49 12.49 -22.71
C TRP A 128 -6.06 11.18 -23.28
N THR A 129 -5.54 10.73 -24.42
CA THR A 129 -5.92 9.43 -24.98
C THR A 129 -5.47 8.29 -24.07
N VAL A 130 -4.21 8.28 -23.64
CA VAL A 130 -3.67 7.25 -22.74
C VAL A 130 -4.36 7.31 -21.38
N PHE A 131 -4.63 8.52 -20.86
CA PHE A 131 -5.36 8.71 -19.61
C PHE A 131 -6.79 8.17 -19.71
N GLY A 132 -7.52 8.48 -20.79
CA GLY A 132 -8.86 7.97 -21.04
C GLY A 132 -8.90 6.44 -21.18
N LEU A 133 -7.93 5.86 -21.89
CA LEU A 133 -7.80 4.40 -22.00
C LEU A 133 -7.51 3.73 -20.65
N SER A 134 -6.82 4.40 -19.74
CA SER A 134 -6.56 3.86 -18.40
C SER A 134 -7.81 3.78 -17.50
N MET A 135 -8.92 4.40 -17.89
CA MET A 135 -10.20 4.30 -17.18
C MET A 135 -10.97 3.01 -17.49
N PHE A 136 -10.53 2.25 -18.49
CA PHE A 136 -11.13 0.93 -18.74
C PHE A 136 -10.81 -0.03 -17.59
N PRO A 137 -11.79 -0.89 -17.21
CA PRO A 137 -11.57 -1.87 -16.15
C PRO A 137 -10.43 -2.83 -16.49
N ASN A 138 -9.46 -2.95 -15.58
CA ASN A 138 -8.29 -3.83 -15.77
C ASN A 138 -8.66 -5.31 -16.00
N VAL A 139 -9.84 -5.74 -15.52
CA VAL A 139 -10.34 -7.12 -15.68
C VAL A 139 -10.45 -7.51 -17.16
N VAL A 140 -10.80 -6.58 -18.04
CA VAL A 140 -10.90 -6.82 -19.48
C VAL A 140 -9.55 -7.19 -20.09
N GLY A 141 -8.47 -6.66 -19.53
CA GLY A 141 -7.10 -6.92 -19.97
C GLY A 141 -6.50 -8.24 -19.50
N LEU A 142 -7.12 -8.98 -18.58
CA LEU A 142 -6.51 -10.17 -17.96
C LEU A 142 -6.20 -11.28 -18.98
N VAL A 143 -7.11 -11.55 -19.92
CA VAL A 143 -6.91 -12.61 -20.92
C VAL A 143 -5.80 -12.25 -21.92
N PRO A 144 -5.80 -11.06 -22.56
CA PRO A 144 -4.68 -10.63 -23.40
C PRO A 144 -3.35 -10.59 -22.65
N GLN A 145 -3.35 -10.14 -21.41
CA GLN A 145 -2.14 -10.08 -20.57
C GLN A 145 -1.60 -11.48 -20.30
N PHE A 146 -2.47 -12.47 -19.99
CA PHE A 146 -2.08 -13.86 -19.82
C PHE A 146 -1.46 -14.43 -21.10
N GLN A 147 -2.10 -14.21 -22.24
CA GLN A 147 -1.60 -14.67 -23.54
C GLN A 147 -0.20 -14.09 -23.84
N LEU A 148 -0.01 -12.78 -23.57
CA LEU A 148 1.28 -12.12 -23.75
C LEU A 148 2.35 -12.72 -22.84
N MET A 149 2.06 -12.90 -21.54
CA MET A 149 3.02 -13.48 -20.59
C MET A 149 3.35 -14.94 -20.95
N ASN A 150 2.36 -15.69 -21.45
CA ASN A 150 2.58 -17.04 -21.94
C ASN A 150 3.48 -17.07 -23.18
N ALA A 151 3.23 -16.21 -24.17
CA ALA A 151 4.06 -16.09 -25.37
C ALA A 151 5.52 -15.72 -25.05
N LEU A 152 5.73 -14.85 -24.04
CA LEU A 152 7.06 -14.49 -23.53
C LEU A 152 7.69 -15.58 -22.66
N ARG A 153 6.98 -16.65 -22.33
CA ARG A 153 7.42 -17.71 -21.40
C ARG A 153 7.78 -17.17 -20.00
N TRP A 154 7.03 -16.17 -19.56
CA TRP A 154 7.22 -15.52 -18.27
C TRP A 154 6.25 -16.00 -17.19
N LEU A 155 5.20 -16.75 -17.57
CA LEU A 155 4.30 -17.36 -16.59
C LEU A 155 5.08 -18.15 -15.56
N ASP A 156 4.58 -18.13 -14.33
CA ASP A 156 5.17 -18.75 -13.14
C ASP A 156 6.56 -18.20 -12.75
N LYS A 157 6.84 -16.97 -13.16
CA LYS A 157 8.07 -16.24 -12.80
C LYS A 157 7.72 -14.83 -12.33
N LEU A 158 8.50 -14.25 -11.41
CA LEU A 158 8.23 -12.89 -10.87
C LEU A 158 8.14 -11.79 -11.95
N PRO A 159 8.90 -11.83 -13.06
CA PRO A 159 8.72 -10.86 -14.15
C PRO A 159 7.30 -10.78 -14.71
N SER A 160 6.55 -11.89 -14.74
CA SER A 160 5.15 -11.87 -15.20
C SER A 160 4.23 -11.01 -14.33
N VAL A 161 4.62 -10.77 -13.09
CA VAL A 161 3.88 -9.91 -12.17
C VAL A 161 4.48 -8.50 -12.17
N ILE A 162 5.79 -8.36 -12.20
CA ILE A 162 6.49 -7.08 -12.11
C ILE A 162 6.14 -6.16 -13.29
N PHE A 163 6.32 -6.62 -14.52
CA PHE A 163 6.21 -5.74 -15.69
C PHE A 163 4.80 -5.25 -16.00
N PRO A 164 3.75 -6.08 -15.95
CA PRO A 164 2.38 -5.56 -16.15
C PRO A 164 1.93 -4.55 -15.10
N GLY A 165 2.41 -4.69 -13.87
CA GLY A 165 2.08 -3.78 -12.77
C GLY A 165 2.74 -2.39 -12.86
N VAL A 166 3.64 -2.17 -13.83
CA VAL A 166 4.36 -0.89 -13.98
C VAL A 166 3.48 0.21 -14.61
N THR A 167 2.30 -0.11 -15.10
CA THR A 167 1.38 0.86 -15.69
C THR A 167 0.84 1.82 -14.62
N GLY A 168 1.25 3.07 -14.69
CA GLY A 168 0.89 4.10 -13.69
C GLY A 168 0.42 5.40 -14.33
N VAL A 169 -0.55 5.37 -15.27
CA VAL A 169 -1.02 6.58 -15.96
C VAL A 169 -1.55 7.63 -15.00
N PHE A 170 -2.28 7.22 -13.95
CA PHE A 170 -2.73 8.11 -12.89
C PHE A 170 -1.55 8.77 -12.15
N ASN A 171 -0.47 8.03 -11.93
CA ASN A 171 0.73 8.57 -11.31
C ASN A 171 1.41 9.63 -12.20
N ILE A 172 1.40 9.45 -13.53
CA ILE A 172 1.87 10.48 -14.47
C ILE A 172 1.03 11.75 -14.32
N PHE A 173 -0.29 11.63 -14.27
CA PHE A 173 -1.20 12.74 -14.06
C PHE A 173 -0.92 13.47 -12.74
N LEU A 174 -0.74 12.72 -11.65
CA LEU A 174 -0.45 13.28 -10.33
C LEU A 174 0.86 14.08 -10.32
N ILE A 175 1.95 13.51 -10.85
CA ILE A 175 3.24 14.17 -10.93
C ILE A 175 3.18 15.38 -11.87
N ARG A 176 2.51 15.24 -13.01
CA ARG A 176 2.34 16.33 -13.98
C ARG A 176 1.62 17.54 -13.34
N ASN A 177 0.55 17.30 -12.58
CA ASN A 177 -0.15 18.38 -11.88
C ASN A 177 0.72 19.05 -10.80
N PHE A 178 1.52 18.26 -10.07
CA PHE A 178 2.46 18.81 -9.11
C PHE A 178 3.53 19.67 -9.79
N LEU A 179 4.05 19.24 -10.95
CA LEU A 179 5.05 19.99 -11.74
C LEU A 179 4.55 21.36 -12.19
N LYS A 180 3.24 21.56 -12.36
CA LYS A 180 2.68 22.88 -12.69
C LYS A 180 2.91 23.91 -11.60
N SER A 181 3.06 23.48 -10.33
CA SER A 181 3.35 24.36 -9.20
C SER A 181 4.84 24.71 -9.07
N VAL A 182 5.72 24.02 -9.78
CA VAL A 182 7.17 24.30 -9.81
C VAL A 182 7.44 25.38 -10.85
N PRO A 183 8.10 26.51 -10.49
CA PRO A 183 8.40 27.59 -11.43
C PRO A 183 9.22 27.12 -12.62
N LYS A 184 8.85 27.55 -13.83
CA LYS A 184 9.60 27.23 -15.07
C LYS A 184 10.91 27.96 -15.18
N ASP A 185 11.03 29.09 -14.51
CA ASP A 185 12.22 29.91 -14.48
C ASP A 185 13.48 29.15 -14.07
N LEU A 186 13.31 28.09 -13.22
CA LEU A 186 14.39 27.21 -12.82
C LEU A 186 14.94 26.40 -14.01
N ASP A 187 14.07 25.94 -14.89
CA ASP A 187 14.44 25.18 -16.09
C ASP A 187 15.09 26.09 -17.12
N GLU A 188 14.57 27.32 -17.27
CA GLU A 188 15.06 28.34 -18.21
C GLU A 188 16.45 28.81 -17.79
N ALA A 189 16.67 29.14 -16.52
CA ALA A 189 17.97 29.54 -15.99
C ALA A 189 19.02 28.40 -16.21
N ALA A 190 18.67 27.16 -15.89
CA ALA A 190 19.57 26.04 -16.13
C ALA A 190 19.88 25.80 -17.61
N SER A 191 18.89 26.06 -18.50
CA SER A 191 19.09 25.96 -19.95
C SER A 191 20.06 27.04 -20.46
N ILE A 192 20.00 28.27 -19.92
CA ILE A 192 20.95 29.36 -20.22
C ILE A 192 22.35 28.98 -19.78
N ASP A 193 22.49 28.25 -18.64
CA ASP A 193 23.75 27.71 -18.14
C ASP A 193 24.24 26.49 -18.94
N GLY A 194 23.55 26.11 -20.04
CA GLY A 194 23.94 25.01 -20.92
C GLY A 194 23.54 23.62 -20.41
N ALA A 195 22.63 23.51 -19.42
CA ALA A 195 22.16 22.22 -18.96
C ALA A 195 21.20 21.58 -19.97
N GLY A 196 21.49 20.35 -20.39
CA GLY A 196 20.56 19.57 -21.22
C GLY A 196 19.38 19.02 -20.41
N ALA A 197 18.32 18.56 -21.11
CA ALA A 197 17.06 18.12 -20.50
C ALA A 197 17.23 17.06 -19.40
N TRP A 198 18.13 16.10 -19.55
CA TRP A 198 18.42 15.08 -18.53
C TRP A 198 19.07 15.66 -17.27
N ARG A 199 19.97 16.67 -17.44
CA ARG A 199 20.60 17.34 -16.31
C ARG A 199 19.58 18.15 -15.53
N ILE A 200 18.70 18.88 -16.21
CA ILE A 200 17.58 19.60 -15.60
C ILE A 200 16.67 18.63 -14.85
N TYR A 201 16.30 17.50 -15.47
CA TYR A 201 15.47 16.49 -14.84
C TYR A 201 16.08 15.97 -13.52
N TYR A 202 17.33 15.50 -13.54
CA TYR A 202 17.94 14.89 -12.37
C TYR A 202 18.32 15.88 -11.27
N GLN A 203 18.83 17.06 -11.65
CA GLN A 203 19.39 18.01 -10.68
C GLN A 203 18.38 19.01 -10.14
N ILE A 204 17.32 19.33 -10.89
CA ILE A 204 16.35 20.35 -10.53
C ILE A 204 14.97 19.73 -10.31
N ILE A 205 14.43 19.08 -11.31
CA ILE A 205 13.04 18.59 -11.28
C ILE A 205 12.87 17.46 -10.27
N LEU A 206 13.65 16.41 -10.36
CA LEU A 206 13.51 15.23 -9.50
C LEU A 206 13.60 15.58 -8.00
N PRO A 207 14.54 16.42 -7.54
CA PRO A 207 14.55 16.89 -6.16
C PRO A 207 13.32 17.73 -5.78
N SER A 208 12.84 18.57 -6.68
CA SER A 208 11.70 19.46 -6.42
C SER A 208 10.38 18.72 -6.28
N ILE A 209 10.23 17.57 -6.93
CA ILE A 209 9.02 16.75 -6.90
C ILE A 209 9.08 15.61 -5.87
N LYS A 210 10.10 15.53 -5.00
CA LYS A 210 10.22 14.50 -3.96
C LYS A 210 8.93 14.27 -3.15
N PRO A 211 8.17 15.30 -2.74
CA PRO A 211 6.95 15.06 -1.97
C PRO A 211 5.92 14.21 -2.72
N VAL A 212 5.67 14.52 -4.00
CA VAL A 212 4.72 13.73 -4.81
C VAL A 212 5.28 12.36 -5.17
N LEU A 213 6.60 12.23 -5.37
CA LEU A 213 7.22 10.93 -5.60
C LEU A 213 7.06 9.98 -4.39
N THR A 214 7.11 10.51 -3.18
CA THR A 214 6.84 9.72 -1.96
C THR A 214 5.41 9.16 -1.98
N VAL A 215 4.43 9.97 -2.36
CA VAL A 215 3.03 9.52 -2.48
C VAL A 215 2.89 8.44 -3.56
N VAL A 216 3.51 8.66 -4.72
CA VAL A 216 3.51 7.69 -5.83
C VAL A 216 4.19 6.37 -5.40
N ALA A 217 5.31 6.46 -4.68
CA ALA A 217 6.01 5.29 -4.16
C ALA A 217 5.12 4.47 -3.21
N LEU A 218 4.41 5.14 -2.29
CA LEU A 218 3.49 4.48 -1.37
C LEU A 218 2.35 3.79 -2.14
N PHE A 219 1.74 4.45 -3.12
CA PHE A 219 0.68 3.85 -3.92
C PHE A 219 1.17 2.66 -4.75
N ALA A 220 2.34 2.78 -5.40
CA ALA A 220 2.91 1.71 -6.18
C ALA A 220 3.28 0.50 -5.32
N PHE A 221 3.94 0.74 -4.18
CA PHE A 221 4.32 -0.32 -3.25
C PHE A 221 3.11 -1.03 -2.66
N THR A 222 2.16 -0.28 -2.10
CA THR A 222 0.96 -0.88 -1.47
C THR A 222 0.06 -1.56 -2.49
N GLY A 223 -0.04 -1.01 -3.71
CA GLY A 223 -0.77 -1.63 -4.80
C GLY A 223 -0.18 -2.99 -5.18
N ALA A 224 1.14 -3.05 -5.38
CA ALA A 224 1.85 -4.28 -5.71
C ALA A 224 1.82 -5.31 -4.56
N TRP A 225 1.97 -4.85 -3.32
CA TRP A 225 1.94 -5.69 -2.13
C TRP A 225 0.59 -6.37 -1.93
N ASN A 226 -0.50 -5.63 -2.14
CA ASN A 226 -1.85 -6.12 -1.93
C ASN A 226 -2.47 -6.78 -3.18
N ASP A 227 -1.76 -6.79 -4.32
CA ASP A 227 -2.29 -7.41 -5.52
C ASP A 227 -2.49 -8.91 -5.31
N PHE A 228 -3.71 -9.33 -5.61
CA PHE A 228 -4.14 -10.71 -5.47
C PHE A 228 -4.50 -11.32 -6.82
N VAL A 229 -5.23 -10.58 -7.64
CA VAL A 229 -5.90 -11.12 -8.83
C VAL A 229 -4.90 -11.59 -9.85
N TRP A 230 -4.01 -10.70 -10.28
CA TRP A 230 -3.05 -11.04 -11.32
C TRP A 230 -1.99 -12.05 -10.87
N PRO A 231 -1.35 -11.91 -9.69
CA PRO A 231 -0.42 -12.93 -9.21
C PRO A 231 -1.04 -14.33 -9.07
N SER A 232 -2.34 -14.41 -8.69
CA SER A 232 -3.04 -15.70 -8.59
C SER A 232 -3.26 -16.39 -9.94
N ILE A 233 -3.27 -15.62 -11.03
CA ILE A 233 -3.42 -16.14 -12.41
C ILE A 233 -2.04 -16.46 -13.01
N ALA A 234 -1.06 -15.59 -12.78
CA ALA A 234 0.24 -15.64 -13.42
C ALA A 234 1.23 -16.61 -12.75
N LEU A 235 1.03 -16.88 -11.45
CA LEU A 235 1.91 -17.73 -10.64
C LEU A 235 1.12 -18.96 -10.17
N THR A 236 1.54 -20.14 -10.60
CA THR A 236 0.89 -21.42 -10.30
C THR A 236 1.67 -22.27 -9.30
N ASN A 237 3.01 -22.16 -9.31
CA ASN A 237 3.86 -22.88 -8.39
C ASN A 237 3.79 -22.25 -6.99
N PRO A 238 3.46 -23.01 -5.94
CA PRO A 238 3.38 -22.51 -4.56
C PRO A 238 4.64 -21.74 -4.11
N LYS A 239 5.82 -22.11 -4.58
CA LYS A 239 7.08 -21.44 -4.22
C LYS A 239 7.22 -20.03 -4.86
N ASN A 240 6.56 -19.80 -5.99
CA ASN A 240 6.69 -18.55 -6.74
C ASN A 240 5.64 -17.51 -6.35
N LEU A 241 4.62 -17.89 -5.58
CA LEU A 241 3.55 -16.98 -5.16
C LEU A 241 4.09 -15.77 -4.39
N THR A 242 3.36 -14.67 -4.49
CA THR A 242 3.45 -13.54 -3.57
C THR A 242 2.63 -13.83 -2.32
N LEU A 243 2.79 -13.02 -1.27
CA LEU A 243 2.20 -13.24 0.05
C LEU A 243 0.66 -13.36 -0.02
N THR A 244 0.00 -12.42 -0.70
CA THR A 244 -1.47 -12.34 -0.73
C THR A 244 -2.13 -13.59 -1.34
N PRO A 245 -1.77 -14.06 -2.55
CA PRO A 245 -2.28 -15.33 -3.06
C PRO A 245 -1.75 -16.55 -2.29
N GLY A 246 -0.53 -16.49 -1.74
CA GLY A 246 0.02 -17.55 -0.89
C GLY A 246 -0.81 -17.79 0.37
N LEU A 247 -1.23 -16.72 1.06
CA LEU A 247 -2.11 -16.82 2.25
C LEU A 247 -3.46 -17.48 1.92
N ARG A 248 -3.97 -17.30 0.69
CA ARG A 248 -5.19 -18.00 0.27
C ARG A 248 -4.99 -19.52 0.14
N LEU A 249 -3.80 -19.98 -0.25
CA LEU A 249 -3.52 -21.42 -0.29
C LEU A 249 -3.66 -22.07 1.10
N LEU A 250 -3.32 -21.36 2.18
CA LEU A 250 -3.55 -21.84 3.54
C LEU A 250 -5.04 -22.14 3.80
N GLN A 251 -5.93 -21.43 3.10
CA GLN A 251 -7.37 -21.64 3.22
C GLN A 251 -7.85 -22.86 2.44
N VAL A 252 -7.24 -23.14 1.29
CA VAL A 252 -7.71 -24.18 0.34
C VAL A 252 -7.04 -25.54 0.61
N SER A 253 -5.77 -25.55 1.01
CA SER A 253 -4.95 -26.77 1.11
C SER A 253 -5.41 -27.78 2.18
N GLU A 254 -6.24 -27.36 3.12
CA GLU A 254 -6.74 -28.24 4.20
C GLU A 254 -8.15 -28.79 3.98
N GLY A 255 -8.60 -28.82 2.74
CA GLY A 255 -9.73 -29.62 2.28
C GLY A 255 -11.08 -29.21 2.86
N GLY A 256 -12.04 -29.05 2.02
CA GLY A 256 -13.48 -28.97 2.10
C GLY A 256 -14.28 -29.47 3.28
N SER A 257 -13.72 -29.70 4.42
CA SER A 257 -14.46 -29.97 5.67
C SER A 257 -14.59 -28.66 6.47
N GLY A 258 -15.70 -27.98 6.28
CA GLY A 258 -16.12 -26.70 6.84
C GLY A 258 -15.77 -26.42 8.30
N GLY A 259 -14.55 -26.07 8.59
CA GLY A 259 -14.15 -25.77 9.95
C GLY A 259 -13.20 -24.58 10.07
N GLY A 260 -13.52 -23.64 10.95
CA GLY A 260 -12.80 -22.39 11.22
C GLY A 260 -11.30 -22.48 11.55
N GLY A 261 -10.72 -23.68 11.58
CA GLY A 261 -9.28 -23.90 11.81
C GLY A 261 -8.38 -23.23 10.76
N HIS A 262 -8.86 -23.13 9.51
CA HIS A 262 -8.12 -22.45 8.43
C HIS A 262 -8.04 -20.95 8.66
N VAL A 263 -9.12 -20.35 9.15
CA VAL A 263 -9.23 -18.92 9.37
C VAL A 263 -8.16 -18.43 10.36
N VAL A 264 -7.97 -19.16 11.48
CA VAL A 264 -6.99 -18.77 12.50
C VAL A 264 -5.55 -18.89 12.01
N ARG A 265 -5.25 -19.87 11.14
CA ARG A 265 -3.94 -20.02 10.50
C ARG A 265 -3.68 -18.94 9.46
N GLN A 266 -4.71 -18.61 8.66
CA GLN A 266 -4.64 -17.50 7.72
C GLN A 266 -4.44 -16.18 8.45
N LEU A 267 -5.16 -15.96 9.55
CA LEU A 267 -4.98 -14.78 10.40
C LEU A 267 -3.56 -14.76 11.00
N ALA A 268 -3.02 -15.88 11.46
CA ALA A 268 -1.64 -15.95 11.93
C ALA A 268 -0.64 -15.57 10.83
N GLY A 269 -0.85 -16.04 9.59
CA GLY A 269 -0.03 -15.66 8.45
C GLY A 269 -0.19 -14.19 8.02
N GLY A 270 -1.37 -13.60 8.22
CA GLY A 270 -1.64 -12.19 7.88
C GLY A 270 -1.18 -11.19 8.94
N VAL A 271 -0.96 -11.64 10.17
CA VAL A 271 -0.44 -10.83 11.30
C VAL A 271 1.09 -10.72 11.26
N ILE A 272 1.79 -11.64 10.60
CA ILE A 272 3.25 -11.61 10.38
C ILE A 272 3.59 -10.55 9.34
#